data_633669c210cb9781f791bf5ec0f1faae
#
_entry.id   633669c210cb9781f791bf5ec0f1faae
#
_cell.length_a   1.000
_cell.length_b   1.000
_cell.length_c   1.000
_cell.angle_alpha   90.00
_cell.angle_beta   90.00
_cell.angle_gamma   90.00
#
_symmetry.space_group_name_H-M   'P 1'
#
loop_
_entity.id
_entity.type
_entity.pdbx_description
1 polymer ?
#
loop_
_entity_poly.entity_id
_entity_poly.type
_entity_poly.pdbx_seq_one_letter_code
_entity_poly.pdbx_strand_id
1 'polypeptide(L)'
;MDGATFLTRLYEQFNARAMDALLASMAEDVMWANAMEGGHEHGREAVRSYWTRQWSMVDPHVEPVTIKQGENDLWVVEVHQVVKDLEGNVLEDAVVEHAFRLEDGLVKRFDVR
;
A
#
# COMPACT_ATOMS: atom_id res chain seq x y z
N MET A 1 8.80 -15.71 -7.18
CA MET A 1 9.20 -14.30 -6.96
C MET A 1 9.40 -14.09 -5.48
N ASP A 2 10.52 -13.51 -5.07
CA ASP A 2 10.74 -13.25 -3.66
C ASP A 2 9.87 -12.08 -3.17
N GLY A 3 9.75 -11.96 -1.84
CA GLY A 3 8.89 -10.95 -1.25
C GLY A 3 9.33 -9.51 -1.54
N ALA A 4 10.63 -9.25 -1.58
CA ALA A 4 11.13 -7.90 -1.87
C ALA A 4 10.79 -7.48 -3.30
N THR A 5 10.96 -8.37 -4.27
CA THR A 5 10.59 -8.11 -5.67
C THR A 5 9.08 -7.91 -5.80
N PHE A 6 8.30 -8.76 -5.13
CA PHE A 6 6.84 -8.66 -5.11
C PHE A 6 6.39 -7.30 -4.57
N LEU A 7 6.95 -6.86 -3.42
CA LEU A 7 6.58 -5.59 -2.81
C LEU A 7 7.02 -4.40 -3.65
N THR A 8 8.23 -4.44 -4.23
CA THR A 8 8.69 -3.37 -5.13
C THR A 8 7.70 -3.17 -6.28
N ARG A 9 7.25 -4.28 -6.87
CA ARG A 9 6.25 -4.23 -7.95
C ARG A 9 4.91 -3.69 -7.46
N LEU A 10 4.52 -4.03 -6.24
CA LEU A 10 3.28 -3.52 -5.64
C LEU A 10 3.30 -1.98 -5.57
N TYR A 11 4.41 -1.39 -5.12
CA TYR A 11 4.56 0.07 -5.07
C TYR A 11 4.52 0.70 -6.48
N GLU A 12 5.18 0.07 -7.45
CA GLU A 12 5.13 0.54 -8.85
C GLU A 12 3.69 0.53 -9.39
N GLN A 13 2.95 -0.54 -9.09
CA GLN A 13 1.54 -0.66 -9.51
C GLN A 13 0.66 0.39 -8.83
N PHE A 14 0.92 0.67 -7.55
CA PHE A 14 0.19 1.71 -6.83
C PHE A 14 0.41 3.08 -7.48
N ASN A 15 1.66 3.43 -7.76
CA ASN A 15 2.00 4.70 -8.40
C ASN A 15 1.40 4.80 -9.81
N ALA A 16 1.27 3.68 -10.49
CA ALA A 16 0.66 3.60 -11.82
C ALA A 16 -0.88 3.53 -11.77
N ARG A 17 -1.47 3.48 -10.56
CA ARG A 17 -2.93 3.35 -10.37
C ARG A 17 -3.49 2.08 -11.01
N ALA A 18 -2.72 0.99 -11.02
CA ALA A 18 -3.10 -0.28 -11.63
C ALA A 18 -4.01 -1.06 -10.68
N MET A 19 -5.25 -0.63 -10.53
CA MET A 19 -6.21 -1.15 -9.56
C MET A 19 -6.37 -2.67 -9.62
N ASP A 20 -6.62 -3.22 -10.80
CA ASP A 20 -6.86 -4.66 -10.91
C ASP A 20 -5.63 -5.49 -10.56
N ALA A 21 -4.44 -5.04 -10.96
CA ALA A 21 -3.19 -5.71 -10.61
C ALA A 21 -2.92 -5.64 -9.10
N LEU A 22 -3.19 -4.49 -8.48
CA LEU A 22 -3.06 -4.32 -7.04
C LEU A 22 -3.97 -5.28 -6.28
N LEU A 23 -5.24 -5.35 -6.66
CA LEU A 23 -6.21 -6.21 -5.98
C LEU A 23 -5.89 -7.70 -6.20
N ALA A 24 -5.36 -8.06 -7.37
CA ALA A 24 -4.92 -9.42 -7.64
C ALA A 24 -3.72 -9.83 -6.77
N SER A 25 -2.98 -8.86 -6.23
CA SER A 25 -1.84 -9.10 -5.33
C SER A 25 -2.26 -9.28 -3.87
N MET A 26 -3.55 -9.24 -3.58
CA MET A 26 -4.10 -9.33 -2.23
C MET A 26 -4.89 -10.62 -2.02
N ALA A 27 -4.87 -11.13 -0.79
CA ALA A 27 -5.77 -12.19 -0.39
C ALA A 27 -7.22 -11.68 -0.46
N GLU A 28 -8.17 -12.59 -0.66
CA GLU A 28 -9.59 -12.21 -0.71
C GLU A 28 -10.07 -11.54 0.57
N ASP A 29 -9.52 -11.95 1.71
CA ASP A 29 -9.86 -11.44 3.03
C ASP A 29 -8.82 -10.46 3.55
N VAL A 30 -8.11 -9.76 2.68
CA VAL A 30 -7.07 -8.80 3.04
C VAL A 30 -7.57 -7.77 4.05
N MET A 31 -6.69 -7.38 4.98
CA MET A 31 -6.92 -6.25 5.87
C MET A 31 -5.95 -5.15 5.48
N TRP A 32 -6.46 -4.02 5.06
CA TRP A 32 -5.65 -2.90 4.57
C TRP A 32 -5.91 -1.65 5.40
N ALA A 33 -4.86 -1.09 6.00
CA ALA A 33 -4.99 0.12 6.80
C ALA A 33 -5.52 1.28 5.96
N ASN A 34 -6.53 1.97 6.49
CA ASN A 34 -7.06 3.20 5.90
C ASN A 34 -6.33 4.39 6.52
N ALA A 35 -5.32 4.90 5.81
CA ALA A 35 -4.48 5.98 6.30
C ALA A 35 -5.19 7.34 6.31
N MET A 36 -6.32 7.47 5.61
CA MET A 36 -7.07 8.73 5.54
C MET A 36 -8.07 8.87 6.68
N GLU A 37 -8.78 7.79 7.00
CA GLU A 37 -9.92 7.83 7.91
C GLU A 37 -9.71 7.00 9.18
N GLY A 38 -8.62 6.24 9.23
CA GLY A 38 -8.32 5.32 10.33
C GLY A 38 -8.97 3.96 10.16
N GLY A 39 -8.56 3.00 10.97
CA GLY A 39 -9.06 1.64 10.89
C GLY A 39 -8.53 0.87 9.68
N HIS A 40 -9.24 -0.16 9.30
CA HIS A 40 -8.86 -1.05 8.20
C HIS A 40 -10.03 -1.31 7.27
N GLU A 41 -9.72 -1.48 5.99
CA GLU A 41 -10.65 -1.98 4.99
C GLU A 41 -10.50 -3.50 4.92
N HIS A 42 -11.61 -4.22 4.90
CA HIS A 42 -11.65 -5.68 4.92
C HIS A 42 -12.10 -6.23 3.57
N GLY A 43 -11.21 -6.96 2.91
CA GLY A 43 -11.49 -7.58 1.62
C GLY A 43 -11.17 -6.66 0.44
N ARG A 44 -11.01 -7.29 -0.74
CA ARG A 44 -10.58 -6.59 -1.97
C ARG A 44 -11.53 -5.47 -2.38
N GLU A 45 -12.84 -5.69 -2.27
CA GLU A 45 -13.81 -4.69 -2.72
C GLU A 45 -13.83 -3.48 -1.82
N ALA A 46 -13.63 -3.64 -0.51
CA ALA A 46 -13.50 -2.52 0.41
C ALA A 46 -12.24 -1.71 0.10
N VAL A 47 -11.14 -2.36 -0.24
CA VAL A 47 -9.90 -1.68 -0.64
C VAL A 47 -10.11 -0.92 -1.96
N ARG A 48 -10.80 -1.53 -2.94
CA ARG A 48 -11.14 -0.87 -4.20
C ARG A 48 -11.91 0.43 -3.94
N SER A 49 -12.92 0.37 -3.10
CA SER A 49 -13.74 1.53 -2.75
C SER A 49 -12.92 2.61 -2.04
N TYR A 50 -12.06 2.21 -1.11
CA TYR A 50 -11.18 3.12 -0.39
C TYR A 50 -10.23 3.85 -1.34
N TRP A 51 -9.53 3.14 -2.23
CA TRP A 51 -8.61 3.77 -3.17
C TRP A 51 -9.33 4.62 -4.21
N THR A 52 -10.52 4.21 -4.64
CA THR A 52 -11.33 5.01 -5.56
C THR A 52 -11.64 6.36 -4.93
N ARG A 53 -12.00 6.38 -3.64
CA ARG A 53 -12.22 7.64 -2.90
C ARG A 53 -10.93 8.42 -2.73
N GLN A 54 -9.85 7.77 -2.29
CA GLN A 54 -8.57 8.41 -2.04
C GLN A 54 -8.06 9.11 -3.30
N TRP A 55 -8.04 8.40 -4.43
CA TRP A 55 -7.50 8.94 -5.67
C TRP A 55 -8.40 9.99 -6.33
N SER A 56 -9.64 10.13 -5.87
CA SER A 56 -10.51 11.23 -6.29
C SER A 56 -10.25 12.52 -5.52
N MET A 57 -9.52 12.45 -4.40
CA MET A 57 -9.26 13.59 -3.51
C MET A 57 -7.79 13.99 -3.45
N VAL A 58 -6.89 13.03 -3.55
CA VAL A 58 -5.44 13.27 -3.43
C VAL A 58 -4.68 12.41 -4.42
N ASP A 59 -3.41 12.77 -4.63
CA ASP A 59 -2.49 12.09 -5.53
C ASP A 59 -1.27 11.62 -4.73
N PRO A 60 -1.35 10.44 -4.09
CA PRO A 60 -0.23 9.91 -3.33
C PRO A 60 0.80 9.22 -4.22
N HIS A 61 2.07 9.42 -3.91
CA HIS A 61 3.20 8.75 -4.55
C HIS A 61 4.07 8.12 -3.45
N VAL A 62 4.44 6.86 -3.63
CA VAL A 62 5.18 6.09 -2.63
C VAL A 62 6.40 5.44 -3.25
N GLU A 63 7.59 5.70 -2.67
CA GLU A 63 8.84 5.11 -3.10
C GLU A 63 9.45 4.30 -1.96
N PRO A 64 9.60 2.98 -2.12
CA PRO A 64 10.25 2.19 -1.08
C PRO A 64 11.74 2.55 -0.99
N VAL A 65 12.20 2.85 0.22
CA VAL A 65 13.60 3.18 0.51
C VAL A 65 14.34 1.93 0.93
N THR A 66 13.77 1.17 1.87
CA THR A 66 14.31 -0.12 2.30
C THR A 66 13.16 -1.12 2.43
N ILE A 67 13.46 -2.39 2.12
CA ILE A 67 12.52 -3.50 2.27
C ILE A 67 13.24 -4.56 3.08
N LYS A 68 12.71 -4.90 4.26
CA LYS A 68 13.32 -5.88 5.17
C LYS A 68 12.34 -6.96 5.56
N GLN A 69 12.79 -8.21 5.49
CA GLN A 69 12.02 -9.33 5.99
C GLN A 69 12.26 -9.49 7.48
N GLY A 70 11.18 -9.55 8.25
CA GLY A 70 11.20 -9.86 9.67
C GLY A 70 10.78 -11.30 9.94
N GLU A 71 10.26 -11.56 11.12
CA GLU A 71 9.80 -12.88 11.53
C GLU A 71 8.36 -13.13 11.07
N ASN A 72 7.98 -14.41 10.93
CA ASN A 72 6.60 -14.85 10.67
C ASN A 72 5.97 -14.19 9.42
N ASP A 73 6.73 -14.17 8.33
CA ASP A 73 6.28 -13.60 7.04
C ASP A 73 5.92 -12.12 7.12
N LEU A 74 6.44 -11.42 8.12
CA LEU A 74 6.30 -9.97 8.24
C LEU A 74 7.37 -9.28 7.41
N TRP A 75 6.96 -8.28 6.64
CA TRP A 75 7.87 -7.43 5.88
C TRP A 75 7.69 -5.99 6.33
N VAL A 76 8.79 -5.28 6.51
CA VAL A 76 8.79 -3.88 6.92
C VAL A 76 9.44 -3.06 5.83
N VAL A 77 8.75 -2.03 5.37
CA VAL A 77 9.20 -1.17 4.29
C VAL A 77 9.26 0.27 4.80
N GLU A 78 10.44 0.87 4.66
CA GLU A 78 10.59 2.31 4.85
C GLU A 78 10.25 2.98 3.53
N VAL A 79 9.33 3.94 3.55
CA VAL A 79 8.73 4.52 2.34
C VAL A 79 8.84 6.03 2.38
N HIS A 80 9.36 6.62 1.31
CA HIS A 80 9.24 8.07 1.09
C HIS A 80 7.88 8.32 0.44
N GLN A 81 7.02 9.01 1.16
CA GLN A 81 5.64 9.28 0.74
C GLN A 81 5.44 10.76 0.48
N VAL A 82 4.98 11.09 -0.71
CA VAL A 82 4.60 12.44 -1.08
C VAL A 82 3.13 12.41 -1.47
N VAL A 83 2.31 13.17 -0.76
CA VAL A 83 0.89 13.29 -1.09
C VAL A 83 0.62 14.69 -1.58
N LYS A 84 0.07 14.80 -2.77
CA LYS A 84 -0.33 16.08 -3.38
C LYS A 84 -1.85 16.16 -3.46
N ASP A 85 -2.37 17.38 -3.53
CA ASP A 85 -3.76 17.54 -3.95
C ASP A 85 -3.85 17.32 -5.47
N LEU A 86 -5.05 17.36 -6.03
CA LEU A 86 -5.24 17.13 -7.47
C LEU A 86 -4.72 18.27 -8.34
N GLU A 87 -4.34 19.40 -7.73
CA GLU A 87 -3.76 20.56 -8.42
C GLU A 87 -2.22 20.55 -8.38
N GLY A 88 -1.63 19.55 -7.70
CA GLY A 88 -0.20 19.38 -7.62
C GLY A 88 0.48 20.01 -6.41
N ASN A 89 -0.29 20.57 -5.48
CA ASN A 89 0.27 21.14 -4.26
C ASN A 89 0.63 20.03 -3.27
N VAL A 90 1.82 20.11 -2.69
CA VAL A 90 2.28 19.09 -1.73
C VAL A 90 1.55 19.30 -0.40
N LEU A 91 0.82 18.28 0.04
CA LEU A 91 0.14 18.23 1.33
C LEU A 91 0.97 17.54 2.39
N GLU A 92 1.76 16.54 1.98
CA GLU A 92 2.62 15.78 2.87
C GLU A 92 3.85 15.30 2.13
N ASP A 93 5.00 15.38 2.78
CA ASP A 93 6.27 14.84 2.29
C ASP A 93 6.98 14.26 3.50
N ALA A 94 6.98 12.94 3.62
CA ALA A 94 7.47 12.30 4.83
C ALA A 94 8.02 10.90 4.53
N VAL A 95 8.87 10.40 5.43
CA VAL A 95 9.28 9.01 5.45
C VAL A 95 8.40 8.29 6.47
N VAL A 96 7.73 7.25 6.03
CA VAL A 96 6.82 6.45 6.86
C VAL A 96 7.23 4.99 6.79
N GLU A 97 6.71 4.19 7.72
CA GLU A 97 6.99 2.77 7.75
C GLU A 97 5.71 1.98 7.48
N HIS A 98 5.80 1.03 6.56
CA HIS A 98 4.71 0.13 6.23
C HIS A 98 5.07 -1.28 6.68
N ALA A 99 4.08 -2.00 7.19
CA ALA A 99 4.25 -3.41 7.57
C ALA A 99 3.29 -4.27 6.74
N PHE A 100 3.84 -5.29 6.10
CA PHE A 100 3.08 -6.23 5.29
C PHE A 100 3.20 -7.63 5.88
N ARG A 101 2.09 -8.34 5.94
CA ARG A 101 2.09 -9.78 6.16
C ARG A 101 1.70 -10.44 4.86
N LEU A 102 2.58 -11.30 4.36
CA LEU A 102 2.35 -12.05 3.13
C LEU A 102 1.96 -13.49 3.48
N GLU A 103 1.01 -14.05 2.74
CA GLU A 103 0.56 -15.42 2.88
C GLU A 103 0.25 -15.96 1.50
N ASP A 104 0.83 -17.11 1.17
CA ASP A 104 0.66 -17.76 -0.14
C ASP A 104 1.00 -16.84 -1.31
N GLY A 105 2.01 -15.96 -1.13
CA GLY A 105 2.44 -15.03 -2.17
C GLY A 105 1.52 -13.83 -2.37
N LEU A 106 0.59 -13.57 -1.45
CA LEU A 106 -0.35 -12.46 -1.52
C LEU A 106 -0.27 -11.61 -0.25
N VAL A 107 -0.70 -10.35 -0.34
CA VAL A 107 -0.81 -9.49 0.84
C VAL A 107 -2.02 -9.93 1.65
N LYS A 108 -1.77 -10.34 2.88
CA LYS A 108 -2.82 -10.71 3.84
C LYS A 108 -3.20 -9.52 4.70
N ARG A 109 -2.21 -8.72 5.10
CA ARG A 109 -2.42 -7.57 5.96
C ARG A 109 -1.41 -6.47 5.65
N PHE A 110 -1.86 -5.24 5.68
CA PHE A 110 -1.05 -4.04 5.54
C PHE A 110 -1.36 -3.07 6.67
N ASP A 111 -0.33 -2.57 7.33
CA ASP A 111 -0.44 -1.56 8.39
C ASP A 111 0.54 -0.42 8.13
N VAL A 112 0.17 0.77 8.58
CA VAL A 112 1.06 1.92 8.63
C VAL A 112 1.55 2.05 10.07
N ARG A 113 2.85 2.17 10.25
CA ARG A 113 3.47 2.30 11.56
C ARG A 113 3.92 3.72 11.86
#